data_0f9c73962ac90e8eb65f2a1066eab18c
#
_entry.id   0f9c73962ac90e8eb65f2a1066eab18c
#
_cell.length_a   1.000
_cell.length_b   1.000
_cell.length_c   1.000
_cell.angle_alpha   90.00
_cell.angle_beta   90.00
_cell.angle_gamma   90.00
#
_symmetry.space_group_name_H-M   'P 1'
#
loop_
_entity.id
_entity.type
_entity.pdbx_description
1 polymer ?
#
loop_
_entity_poly.entity_id
_entity_poly.type
_entity_poly.pdbx_seq_one_letter_code
_entity_poly.pdbx_strand_id
1 'polypeptide(L)'
;TGSGFNTLTEIRISRNELNGQRVVEFLEYLVGTDILIGQGNEISQFGHYKLNSYAVDPNTASYYIAGITYIGGHGVIAEEGTQYTIIDFNIASGDVNLKQTFSASNIWVIANTTGKAEPSVTLINQSNDEINGEVVYTNATTITVTFNTNVAGASILN
;
A
#
# COMPACT_ATOMS: atom_id res chain seq x y z
N THR A 1 -19.70 -17.03 17.26
CA THR A 1 -18.73 -17.06 16.12
C THR A 1 -18.49 -15.62 15.71
N GLY A 2 -17.30 -15.08 16.00
CA GLY A 2 -16.93 -13.71 15.66
C GLY A 2 -16.98 -13.45 14.15
N SER A 3 -17.22 -12.19 13.77
CA SER A 3 -17.17 -11.75 12.38
C SER A 3 -15.72 -11.71 11.90
N GLY A 4 -15.47 -12.05 10.65
CA GLY A 4 -14.11 -11.94 10.08
C GLY A 4 -13.66 -10.48 9.94
N PHE A 5 -12.36 -10.22 9.99
CA PHE A 5 -11.80 -8.89 9.73
C PHE A 5 -12.20 -8.32 8.37
N ASN A 6 -12.45 -9.17 7.39
CA ASN A 6 -12.91 -8.78 6.04
C ASN A 6 -14.32 -8.18 5.99
N THR A 7 -15.07 -8.22 7.09
CA THR A 7 -16.42 -7.64 7.16
C THR A 7 -16.44 -6.20 7.68
N LEU A 8 -15.30 -5.71 8.23
CA LEU A 8 -15.21 -4.34 8.73
C LEU A 8 -15.11 -3.34 7.56
N THR A 9 -16.01 -2.36 7.59
CA THR A 9 -16.00 -1.21 6.67
C THR A 9 -15.77 0.10 7.40
N GLU A 10 -15.91 0.09 8.73
CA GLU A 10 -15.67 1.24 9.60
C GLU A 10 -15.23 0.81 11.00
N ILE A 11 -14.55 1.70 11.69
CA ILE A 11 -14.18 1.56 13.11
C ILE A 11 -14.53 2.82 13.87
N ARG A 12 -14.87 2.67 15.15
CA ARG A 12 -15.12 3.80 16.06
C ARG A 12 -13.90 3.98 16.97
N ILE A 13 -13.36 5.19 16.97
CA ILE A 13 -12.15 5.55 17.71
C ILE A 13 -12.49 6.67 18.68
N SER A 14 -12.10 6.53 19.96
CA SER A 14 -12.24 7.61 20.93
C SER A 14 -11.51 8.87 20.45
N ARG A 15 -12.09 10.05 20.68
CA ARG A 15 -11.46 11.35 20.34
C ARG A 15 -10.25 11.67 21.20
N ASN A 16 -10.15 11.02 22.35
CA ASN A 16 -9.05 11.21 23.26
C ASN A 16 -8.42 9.86 23.62
N GLU A 17 -7.11 9.85 23.76
CA GLU A 17 -6.38 8.75 24.39
C GLU A 17 -6.66 8.65 25.88
N LEU A 18 -6.18 7.59 26.54
CA LEU A 18 -6.34 7.40 27.99
C LEU A 18 -5.73 8.55 28.83
N ASN A 19 -4.69 9.22 28.30
CA ASN A 19 -4.05 10.39 28.91
C ASN A 19 -4.73 11.73 28.59
N GLY A 20 -5.86 11.71 27.85
CA GLY A 20 -6.65 12.90 27.48
C GLY A 20 -6.16 13.65 26.23
N GLN A 21 -5.10 13.18 25.55
CA GLN A 21 -4.65 13.79 24.29
C GLN A 21 -5.63 13.48 23.15
N ARG A 22 -5.74 14.41 22.22
CA ARG A 22 -6.63 14.26 21.06
C ARG A 22 -5.97 13.38 20.00
N VAL A 23 -6.77 12.49 19.40
CA VAL A 23 -6.30 11.58 18.35
C VAL A 23 -6.47 12.14 16.94
N VAL A 24 -6.98 13.37 16.78
CA VAL A 24 -7.34 13.93 15.47
C VAL A 24 -6.11 14.05 14.54
N GLU A 25 -4.99 14.57 15.06
CA GLU A 25 -3.77 14.74 14.26
C GLU A 25 -3.21 13.39 13.79
N PHE A 26 -3.35 12.36 14.61
CA PHE A 26 -2.97 10.99 14.22
C PHE A 26 -3.89 10.46 13.12
N LEU A 27 -5.21 10.67 13.21
CA LEU A 27 -6.15 10.26 12.16
C LEU A 27 -5.94 11.04 10.86
N GLU A 28 -5.67 12.35 10.93
CA GLU A 28 -5.33 13.16 9.76
C GLU A 28 -4.09 12.62 9.04
N TYR A 29 -3.06 12.25 9.78
CA TYR A 29 -1.86 11.64 9.23
C TYR A 29 -2.12 10.28 8.56
N LEU A 30 -3.02 9.46 9.13
CA LEU A 30 -3.32 8.12 8.64
C LEU A 30 -4.26 8.08 7.41
N VAL A 31 -5.02 9.15 7.12
CA VAL A 31 -5.93 9.15 5.96
C VAL A 31 -5.15 8.94 4.67
N GLY A 32 -5.56 7.93 3.90
CA GLY A 32 -4.90 7.54 2.66
C GLY A 32 -3.73 6.56 2.84
N THR A 33 -3.35 6.22 4.07
CA THR A 33 -2.33 5.21 4.37
C THR A 33 -2.94 3.84 4.64
N ASP A 34 -2.09 2.84 4.67
CA ASP A 34 -2.44 1.49 5.07
C ASP A 34 -2.25 1.33 6.58
N ILE A 35 -3.22 0.69 7.23
CA ILE A 35 -3.20 0.42 8.66
C ILE A 35 -3.37 -1.07 8.95
N LEU A 36 -2.71 -1.54 9.99
CA LEU A 36 -2.91 -2.87 10.54
C LEU A 36 -3.72 -2.76 11.84
N ILE A 37 -4.84 -3.48 11.92
CA ILE A 37 -5.63 -3.62 13.14
C ILE A 37 -5.43 -5.05 13.64
N GLY A 38 -4.74 -5.20 14.76
CA GLY A 38 -4.43 -6.51 15.34
C GLY A 38 -4.88 -6.64 16.79
N GLN A 39 -5.21 -7.85 17.20
CA GLN A 39 -5.50 -8.16 18.60
C GLN A 39 -4.18 -8.11 19.41
N GLY A 40 -4.15 -7.36 20.50
CA GLY A 40 -2.93 -7.01 21.20
C GLY A 40 -2.11 -8.19 21.77
N ASN A 41 -2.73 -9.33 22.01
CA ASN A 41 -2.10 -10.54 22.57
C ASN A 41 -2.18 -11.77 21.66
N GLU A 42 -2.66 -11.61 20.43
CA GLU A 42 -2.89 -12.74 19.50
C GLU A 42 -2.50 -12.32 18.06
N ILE A 43 -1.24 -12.50 17.71
CA ILE A 43 -0.65 -12.07 16.44
C ILE A 43 -1.33 -12.71 15.19
N SER A 44 -2.01 -13.83 15.36
CA SER A 44 -2.74 -14.49 14.29
C SER A 44 -4.11 -13.84 13.98
N GLN A 45 -4.53 -12.84 14.77
CA GLN A 45 -5.82 -12.15 14.65
C GLN A 45 -5.59 -10.71 14.20
N PHE A 46 -5.63 -10.45 12.89
CA PHE A 46 -5.40 -9.13 12.34
C PHE A 46 -6.12 -8.88 11.02
N GLY A 47 -6.34 -7.59 10.73
CA GLY A 47 -6.78 -7.11 9.43
C GLY A 47 -5.91 -5.97 8.94
N HIS A 48 -5.58 -5.99 7.64
CA HIS A 48 -4.88 -4.93 6.91
C HIS A 48 -5.92 -4.14 6.12
N TYR A 49 -5.92 -2.83 6.27
CA TYR A 49 -6.90 -1.94 5.67
C TYR A 49 -6.25 -0.68 5.13
N LYS A 50 -6.90 -0.05 4.16
CA LYS A 50 -6.68 1.36 3.83
C LYS A 50 -7.62 2.23 4.65
N LEU A 51 -7.10 3.26 5.34
CA LEU A 51 -7.92 4.27 6.00
C LEU A 51 -8.35 5.33 4.96
N ASN A 52 -9.64 5.41 4.67
CA ASN A 52 -10.14 6.28 3.60
C ASN A 52 -10.55 7.67 4.10
N SER A 53 -11.16 7.72 5.29
CA SER A 53 -11.74 8.95 5.84
C SER A 53 -11.98 8.82 7.33
N TYR A 54 -12.22 9.95 8.00
CA TYR A 54 -12.79 9.96 9.33
C TYR A 54 -13.77 11.13 9.49
N ALA A 55 -14.74 11.01 10.38
CA ALA A 55 -15.68 12.05 10.75
C ALA A 55 -16.08 11.91 12.22
N VAL A 56 -16.58 12.97 12.82
CA VAL A 56 -17.17 12.89 14.16
C VAL A 56 -18.43 12.00 14.10
N ASP A 57 -18.54 11.07 15.03
CA ASP A 57 -19.73 10.22 15.13
C ASP A 57 -20.98 11.09 15.43
N PRO A 58 -21.99 11.09 14.54
CA PRO A 58 -23.19 11.91 14.72
C PRO A 58 -24.02 11.54 15.94
N ASN A 59 -23.88 10.30 16.42
CA ASN A 59 -24.64 9.79 17.58
C ASN A 59 -23.88 10.00 18.90
N THR A 60 -22.56 10.12 18.85
CA THR A 60 -21.71 10.22 20.05
C THR A 60 -20.49 11.09 19.77
N ALA A 61 -20.58 12.38 20.09
CA ALA A 61 -19.52 13.37 19.81
C ALA A 61 -18.16 13.06 20.46
N SER A 62 -18.07 12.05 21.34
CA SER A 62 -16.82 11.59 21.96
C SER A 62 -16.03 10.61 21.09
N TYR A 63 -16.52 10.25 19.90
CA TYR A 63 -15.89 9.31 18.98
C TYR A 63 -15.74 9.90 17.59
N TYR A 64 -14.81 9.34 16.85
CA TYR A 64 -14.71 9.41 15.38
C TYR A 64 -15.19 8.08 14.79
N ILE A 65 -15.81 8.13 13.64
CA ILE A 65 -16.03 7.00 12.75
C ILE A 65 -14.99 7.11 11.65
N ALA A 66 -14.15 6.10 11.50
CA ALA A 66 -13.14 6.00 10.46
C ALA A 66 -13.57 4.96 9.43
N GLY A 67 -13.73 5.37 8.18
CA GLY A 67 -14.05 4.49 7.05
C GLY A 67 -12.81 3.77 6.57
N ILE A 68 -12.90 2.44 6.43
CA ILE A 68 -11.77 1.58 6.05
C ILE A 68 -12.15 0.66 4.89
N THR A 69 -11.14 0.29 4.07
CA THR A 69 -11.28 -0.73 3.03
C THR A 69 -10.34 -1.89 3.34
N TYR A 70 -10.89 -3.10 3.42
CA TYR A 70 -10.12 -4.32 3.67
C TYR A 70 -9.18 -4.64 2.50
N ILE A 71 -7.93 -4.97 2.82
CA ILE A 71 -6.89 -5.39 1.86
C ILE A 71 -6.54 -6.87 2.07
N GLY A 72 -6.36 -7.29 3.32
CA GLY A 72 -6.00 -8.66 3.67
C GLY A 72 -6.05 -8.88 5.18
N GLY A 73 -5.83 -10.10 5.64
CA GLY A 73 -5.80 -10.41 7.06
C GLY A 73 -6.11 -11.86 7.36
N HIS A 74 -6.09 -12.17 8.65
CA HIS A 74 -6.35 -13.51 9.14
C HIS A 74 -7.15 -13.48 10.44
N GLY A 75 -7.98 -14.51 10.66
CA GLY A 75 -8.72 -14.72 11.88
C GLY A 75 -10.07 -14.01 11.94
N VAL A 76 -10.58 -13.88 13.15
CA VAL A 76 -11.91 -13.31 13.44
C VAL A 76 -11.78 -12.22 14.52
N ILE A 77 -12.69 -11.25 14.47
CA ILE A 77 -12.80 -10.23 15.50
C ILE A 77 -13.35 -10.88 16.75
N ALA A 78 -12.61 -10.79 17.85
CA ALA A 78 -13.08 -11.28 19.14
C ALA A 78 -14.25 -10.42 19.65
N GLU A 79 -15.00 -11.01 20.57
CA GLU A 79 -16.12 -10.33 21.21
C GLU A 79 -15.64 -9.18 22.13
N GLU A 80 -16.60 -8.45 22.67
CA GLU A 80 -16.43 -7.28 23.53
C GLU A 80 -15.38 -7.49 24.65
N GLY A 81 -14.59 -6.45 24.92
CA GLY A 81 -13.53 -6.47 25.95
C GLY A 81 -12.14 -6.83 25.46
N THR A 82 -11.98 -7.17 24.18
CA THR A 82 -10.67 -7.42 23.57
C THR A 82 -10.00 -6.11 23.16
N GLN A 83 -8.72 -5.98 23.47
CA GLN A 83 -7.91 -4.83 23.06
C GLN A 83 -7.36 -5.03 21.66
N TYR A 84 -7.51 -4.01 20.81
CA TYR A 84 -6.94 -3.95 19.48
C TYR A 84 -5.92 -2.81 19.39
N THR A 85 -4.88 -3.04 18.62
CA THR A 85 -3.86 -2.03 18.30
C THR A 85 -4.01 -1.63 16.85
N ILE A 86 -3.96 -0.32 16.58
CA ILE A 86 -3.87 0.22 15.22
C ILE A 86 -2.43 0.64 15.00
N ILE A 87 -1.81 0.10 13.97
CA ILE A 87 -0.44 0.39 13.59
C ILE A 87 -0.48 1.02 12.19
N ASP A 88 0.22 2.13 12.01
CA ASP A 88 0.53 2.65 10.68
C ASP A 88 1.43 1.63 9.98
N PHE A 89 0.94 1.12 8.88
CA PHE A 89 1.67 0.17 8.05
C PHE A 89 1.98 0.84 6.72
N ASN A 90 2.78 1.89 6.78
CA ASN A 90 3.34 2.45 5.57
C ASN A 90 4.35 1.45 5.01
N ILE A 91 3.88 0.56 4.15
CA ILE A 91 4.79 -0.07 3.19
C ILE A 91 5.23 1.10 2.31
N ALA A 92 6.32 1.75 2.74
CA ALA A 92 7.01 2.64 1.85
C ALA A 92 7.05 1.91 0.51
N SER A 93 6.53 2.53 -0.55
CA SER A 93 6.53 1.97 -1.91
C SER A 93 7.98 1.83 -2.44
N GLY A 94 8.84 1.21 -1.61
CA GLY A 94 10.29 1.19 -1.72
C GLY A 94 10.84 0.02 -2.51
N ASP A 95 10.07 -1.05 -2.69
CA ASP A 95 10.56 -2.25 -3.41
C ASP A 95 9.46 -2.89 -4.27
N VAL A 96 8.76 -2.08 -5.06
CA VAL A 96 7.93 -2.65 -6.11
C VAL A 96 8.85 -3.00 -7.29
N ASN A 97 9.34 -4.23 -7.31
CA ASN A 97 9.98 -4.80 -8.50
C ASN A 97 8.93 -4.98 -9.60
N LEU A 98 8.61 -3.90 -10.31
CA LEU A 98 7.66 -3.94 -11.41
C LEU A 98 8.34 -4.52 -12.66
N LYS A 99 8.11 -5.80 -12.93
CA LYS A 99 8.65 -6.47 -14.12
C LYS A 99 7.67 -6.35 -15.29
N GLN A 100 8.15 -5.80 -16.43
CA GLN A 100 7.42 -5.76 -17.69
C GLN A 100 8.20 -6.51 -18.77
N THR A 101 7.54 -7.37 -19.54
CA THR A 101 8.15 -8.17 -20.61
C THR A 101 7.89 -7.58 -21.99
N PHE A 102 8.86 -7.71 -22.88
CA PHE A 102 8.82 -7.14 -24.24
C PHE A 102 9.22 -8.19 -25.28
N SER A 103 8.49 -8.17 -26.39
CA SER A 103 8.90 -8.84 -27.62
C SER A 103 10.09 -8.12 -28.24
N ALA A 104 10.78 -8.80 -29.20
CA ALA A 104 11.93 -8.22 -29.88
C ALA A 104 11.61 -6.88 -30.55
N SER A 105 12.22 -5.82 -30.05
CA SER A 105 12.10 -4.45 -30.54
C SER A 105 13.36 -3.67 -30.18
N ASN A 106 13.72 -2.68 -30.96
CA ASN A 106 14.77 -1.73 -30.63
C ASN A 106 14.27 -0.56 -29.73
N ILE A 107 12.97 -0.47 -29.48
CA ILE A 107 12.37 0.50 -28.57
C ILE A 107 11.39 -0.23 -27.64
N TRP A 108 11.58 -0.04 -26.33
CA TRP A 108 10.62 -0.45 -25.31
C TRP A 108 9.98 0.77 -24.67
N VAL A 109 8.66 0.77 -24.59
CA VAL A 109 7.88 1.78 -23.85
C VAL A 109 7.40 1.14 -22.57
N ILE A 110 7.99 1.56 -21.46
CA ILE A 110 7.77 1.02 -20.12
C ILE A 110 6.74 1.90 -19.40
N ALA A 111 5.68 1.29 -18.88
CA ALA A 111 4.73 1.99 -18.03
C ALA A 111 5.32 2.12 -16.60
N ASN A 112 5.53 3.35 -16.13
CA ASN A 112 5.97 3.61 -14.77
C ASN A 112 4.75 3.76 -13.85
N THR A 113 4.48 2.73 -13.06
CA THR A 113 3.43 2.71 -12.03
C THR A 113 3.99 2.63 -10.62
N THR A 114 5.31 2.90 -10.45
CA THR A 114 6.00 2.84 -9.14
C THR A 114 5.65 3.99 -8.21
N GLY A 115 5.02 5.06 -8.72
CA GLY A 115 4.80 6.31 -7.98
C GLY A 115 6.04 7.21 -7.87
N LYS A 116 7.23 6.74 -8.32
CA LYS A 116 8.47 7.54 -8.41
C LYS A 116 8.55 8.20 -9.79
N ALA A 117 8.98 9.45 -9.87
CA ALA A 117 9.17 10.14 -11.15
C ALA A 117 10.29 9.50 -11.99
N GLU A 118 11.36 9.07 -11.34
CA GLU A 118 12.55 8.47 -11.95
C GLU A 118 12.95 7.19 -11.15
N PRO A 119 12.24 6.06 -11.34
CA PRO A 119 12.61 4.81 -10.69
C PRO A 119 13.91 4.25 -11.29
N SER A 120 14.64 3.43 -10.52
CA SER A 120 15.75 2.66 -11.08
C SER A 120 15.24 1.68 -12.13
N VAL A 121 15.94 1.57 -13.27
CA VAL A 121 15.58 0.70 -14.39
C VAL A 121 16.67 -0.35 -14.60
N THR A 122 16.35 -1.63 -14.41
CA THR A 122 17.20 -2.74 -14.79
C THR A 122 16.62 -3.41 -16.03
N LEU A 123 17.44 -3.66 -17.03
CA LEU A 123 17.05 -4.29 -18.30
C LEU A 123 17.70 -5.66 -18.39
N ILE A 124 16.91 -6.68 -18.74
CA ILE A 124 17.41 -8.06 -18.89
C ILE A 124 16.93 -8.66 -20.22
N ASN A 125 17.75 -9.52 -20.81
CA ASN A 125 17.38 -10.30 -21.98
C ASN A 125 16.54 -11.55 -21.60
N GLN A 126 16.18 -12.38 -22.58
CA GLN A 126 15.43 -13.62 -22.35
C GLN A 126 16.18 -14.66 -21.52
N SER A 127 17.52 -14.58 -21.46
CA SER A 127 18.37 -15.45 -20.64
C SER A 127 18.54 -14.93 -19.21
N ASN A 128 17.88 -13.81 -18.86
CA ASN A 128 18.03 -13.05 -17.62
C ASN A 128 19.42 -12.39 -17.43
N ASP A 129 20.21 -12.24 -18.49
CA ASP A 129 21.43 -11.44 -18.42
C ASP A 129 21.09 -9.95 -18.50
N GLU A 130 21.81 -9.13 -17.72
CA GLU A 130 21.65 -7.68 -17.77
C GLU A 130 22.14 -7.13 -19.11
N ILE A 131 21.37 -6.22 -19.69
CA ILE A 131 21.65 -5.58 -20.97
C ILE A 131 21.61 -4.06 -20.83
N ASN A 132 22.25 -3.34 -21.75
CA ASN A 132 22.29 -1.90 -21.77
C ASN A 132 21.42 -1.34 -22.91
N GLY A 133 20.72 -0.26 -22.60
CA GLY A 133 19.95 0.57 -23.54
C GLY A 133 19.99 2.03 -23.09
N GLU A 134 19.71 2.95 -24.00
CA GLU A 134 19.51 4.34 -23.68
C GLU A 134 18.16 4.52 -22.99
N VAL A 135 18.16 4.94 -21.72
CA VAL A 135 16.95 5.10 -20.90
C VAL A 135 16.58 6.58 -20.85
N VAL A 136 15.36 6.92 -21.27
CA VAL A 136 14.81 8.27 -21.25
C VAL A 136 13.51 8.28 -20.44
N TYR A 137 13.45 9.07 -19.37
CA TYR A 137 12.24 9.32 -18.61
C TYR A 137 11.37 10.33 -19.37
N THR A 138 10.46 9.82 -20.20
CA THR A 138 9.61 10.65 -21.09
C THR A 138 8.64 11.52 -20.30
N ASN A 139 8.07 10.96 -19.22
CA ASN A 139 7.25 11.66 -18.23
C ASN A 139 7.14 10.80 -16.95
N ALA A 140 6.39 11.26 -15.95
CA ALA A 140 6.25 10.57 -14.66
C ALA A 140 5.67 9.13 -14.76
N THR A 141 4.97 8.81 -15.86
CA THR A 141 4.31 7.51 -16.05
C THR A 141 4.88 6.69 -17.21
N THR A 142 5.90 7.21 -17.93
CA THR A 142 6.41 6.56 -19.13
C THR A 142 7.93 6.70 -19.23
N ILE A 143 8.61 5.57 -19.43
CA ILE A 143 10.04 5.49 -19.66
C ILE A 143 10.24 4.84 -21.04
N THR A 144 11.10 5.42 -21.87
CA THR A 144 11.46 4.88 -23.18
C THR A 144 12.89 4.34 -23.13
N VAL A 145 13.09 3.13 -23.59
CA VAL A 145 14.43 2.52 -23.72
C VAL A 145 14.70 2.24 -25.19
N THR A 146 15.85 2.70 -25.67
CA THR A 146 16.30 2.50 -27.05
C THR A 146 17.54 1.61 -27.07
N PHE A 147 17.53 0.63 -27.96
CA PHE A 147 18.63 -0.31 -28.23
C PHE A 147 19.17 -0.15 -29.64
N ASN A 148 20.43 -0.51 -29.86
CA ASN A 148 21.04 -0.50 -31.19
C ASN A 148 20.52 -1.60 -32.13
N THR A 149 19.91 -2.65 -31.56
CA THR A 149 19.32 -3.79 -32.28
C THR A 149 18.00 -4.20 -31.64
N ASN A 150 17.20 -5.03 -32.34
CA ASN A 150 16.01 -5.59 -31.71
C ASN A 150 16.38 -6.55 -30.57
N VAL A 151 15.83 -6.30 -29.41
CA VAL A 151 16.02 -7.10 -28.19
C VAL A 151 14.67 -7.54 -27.65
N ALA A 152 14.57 -8.80 -27.23
CA ALA A 152 13.46 -9.31 -26.42
C ALA A 152 13.94 -9.54 -24.99
N GLY A 153 13.08 -9.24 -24.00
CA GLY A 153 13.46 -9.38 -22.60
C GLY A 153 12.48 -8.73 -21.65
N ALA A 154 12.99 -8.14 -20.57
CA ALA A 154 12.17 -7.45 -19.60
C ALA A 154 12.88 -6.23 -18.98
N SER A 155 12.08 -5.27 -18.53
CA SER A 155 12.49 -4.21 -17.61
C SER A 155 12.03 -4.53 -16.19
N ILE A 156 12.82 -4.13 -15.21
CA ILE A 156 12.48 -4.17 -13.78
C ILE A 156 12.65 -2.76 -13.25
N LEU A 157 11.56 -2.18 -12.73
CA LEU A 157 11.55 -0.86 -12.09
C LEU A 157 11.57 -1.02 -10.56
N ASN A 158 12.40 -0.23 -9.89
CA ASN A 158 12.54 -0.20 -8.43
C ASN A 158 12.38 1.22 -7.87
#